data_05a936576ff83c2ab0183b793b16859e
#
_entry.id   05a936576ff83c2ab0183b793b16859e
#
_cell.length_a   1.000
_cell.length_b   1.000
_cell.length_c   1.000
_cell.angle_alpha   90.00
_cell.angle_beta   90.00
_cell.angle_gamma   90.00
#
_symmetry.space_group_name_H-M   'P 1'
#
loop_
_entity.id
_entity.type
_entity.pdbx_description
1 polymer ?
#
loop_
_entity_poly.entity_id
_entity_poly.type
_entity_poly.pdbx_seq_one_letter_code
_entity_poly.pdbx_strand_id
1 'polypeptide(L)'
;MKIKRIAILGGGTAGWLCANHIGHALSHHGDIQITVIESATIDSIGVGEGTVPYIQNSLKRFGISEAEFLVKCDATFKQGIKFVDWLNPDVHGANYYYHPFDEPFAQGYDITNYLLSKQIKFENVGIQARICELGLAPKRKSDTEYQGSLAYAYHFDAAKFAALLACNAKEKFSVKHQFATIVDATCDEHGNIVSLIDEQGEQLEFDFYLDCSGFRALLTDKALKIPFVDKSDELLVDTALVKQIPLEKDEQLPPYTTATAHKAGWIWDIPLTTRRGTGFVYASKYMSEDEAKASYADYLNIPVAELSVRKLDMKVGFREQCWHKNCVSFGLAQGFVEPLEATSILLTDFCGELLAKNFPKTIEESNAMSTYFNDVMRYVWERTTDFIKLHYCISDRIDSDFWQENRDMLASSAELKQRLDKFKFRVPTQSDFFSRFDLFDHKNFLYVLYGMEFKTELKELSDTEKQMSEQLLAQNTQMINSAKMQLLNHRQWLESLKTAYQKIHGE
;
A
#
# COMPACT_ATOMS: atom_id res chain seq x y z
N MET A 1 6.20 -35.66 2.11
CA MET A 1 4.76 -35.75 1.72
C MET A 1 4.51 -34.73 0.59
N LYS A 2 3.83 -35.15 -0.50
CA LYS A 2 3.45 -34.22 -1.60
C LYS A 2 2.32 -33.29 -1.19
N ILE A 3 2.40 -32.02 -1.58
CA ILE A 3 1.36 -31.04 -1.37
C ILE A 3 0.36 -31.14 -2.53
N LYS A 4 -0.90 -31.44 -2.23
CA LYS A 4 -2.01 -31.57 -3.18
C LYS A 4 -3.22 -30.72 -2.81
N ARG A 5 -3.46 -30.51 -1.51
CA ARG A 5 -4.59 -29.76 -0.97
C ARG A 5 -4.08 -28.53 -0.23
N ILE A 6 -4.43 -27.35 -0.71
CA ILE A 6 -4.01 -26.06 -0.13
C ILE A 6 -5.25 -25.38 0.43
N ALA A 7 -5.21 -25.01 1.71
CA ALA A 7 -6.21 -24.15 2.34
C ALA A 7 -5.77 -22.70 2.40
N ILE A 8 -6.63 -21.77 2.04
CA ILE A 8 -6.47 -20.34 2.26
C ILE A 8 -7.55 -19.92 3.25
N LEU A 9 -7.17 -19.59 4.48
CA LEU A 9 -8.10 -19.22 5.55
C LEU A 9 -8.34 -17.72 5.54
N GLY A 10 -9.50 -17.31 5.07
CA GLY A 10 -9.95 -15.91 4.98
C GLY A 10 -10.29 -15.51 3.54
N GLY A 11 -11.51 -15.01 3.32
CA GLY A 11 -12.07 -14.59 2.03
C GLY A 11 -11.99 -13.08 1.76
N GLY A 12 -11.17 -12.33 2.51
CA GLY A 12 -10.91 -10.92 2.22
C GLY A 12 -9.94 -10.71 1.05
N THR A 13 -9.57 -9.44 0.80
CA THR A 13 -8.64 -9.05 -0.28
C THR A 13 -7.34 -9.88 -0.25
N ALA A 14 -6.73 -10.06 0.92
CA ALA A 14 -5.48 -10.81 1.05
C ALA A 14 -5.63 -12.28 0.63
N GLY A 15 -6.70 -12.96 1.05
CA GLY A 15 -6.93 -14.36 0.71
C GLY A 15 -7.20 -14.56 -0.78
N TRP A 16 -8.05 -13.73 -1.38
CA TRP A 16 -8.34 -13.85 -2.81
C TRP A 16 -7.19 -13.37 -3.70
N LEU A 17 -6.38 -12.38 -3.27
CA LEU A 17 -5.15 -12.00 -3.97
C LEU A 17 -4.15 -13.17 -3.96
N CYS A 18 -3.95 -13.79 -2.81
CA CYS A 18 -3.12 -14.98 -2.66
C CYS A 18 -3.64 -16.15 -3.52
N ALA A 19 -4.96 -16.40 -3.52
CA ALA A 19 -5.59 -17.44 -4.34
C ALA A 19 -5.31 -17.24 -5.84
N ASN A 20 -5.34 -16.00 -6.33
CA ASN A 20 -5.00 -15.69 -7.71
C ASN A 20 -3.51 -15.93 -8.01
N HIS A 21 -2.59 -15.53 -7.12
CA HIS A 21 -1.15 -15.79 -7.30
C HIS A 21 -0.84 -17.27 -7.38
N ILE A 22 -1.31 -18.04 -6.39
CA ILE A 22 -1.04 -19.48 -6.30
C ILE A 22 -1.82 -20.24 -7.38
N GLY A 23 -3.07 -19.86 -7.65
CA GLY A 23 -3.89 -20.45 -8.71
C GLY A 23 -3.25 -20.26 -10.08
N HIS A 24 -2.78 -19.07 -10.41
CA HIS A 24 -2.06 -18.81 -11.65
C HIS A 24 -0.77 -19.64 -11.76
N ALA A 25 0.06 -19.67 -10.68
CA ALA A 25 1.32 -20.38 -10.68
C ALA A 25 1.15 -21.90 -10.81
N LEU A 26 0.10 -22.45 -10.22
CA LEU A 26 -0.18 -23.89 -10.18
C LEU A 26 -1.22 -24.37 -11.21
N SER A 27 -1.73 -23.49 -12.06
CA SER A 27 -2.78 -23.80 -13.06
C SER A 27 -2.46 -24.97 -13.98
N HIS A 28 -1.16 -25.24 -14.20
CA HIS A 28 -0.69 -26.36 -15.03
C HIS A 28 -0.47 -27.67 -14.24
N HIS A 29 -0.69 -27.66 -12.91
CA HIS A 29 -0.56 -28.83 -12.07
C HIS A 29 -1.95 -29.36 -11.70
N GLY A 30 -2.50 -30.24 -12.58
CA GLY A 30 -3.89 -30.71 -12.50
C GLY A 30 -4.25 -31.57 -11.28
N ASP A 31 -3.30 -31.89 -10.41
CA ASP A 31 -3.48 -32.68 -9.18
C ASP A 31 -3.48 -31.83 -7.90
N ILE A 32 -3.36 -30.49 -8.01
CA ILE A 32 -3.40 -29.58 -6.87
C ILE A 32 -4.76 -28.90 -6.76
N GLN A 33 -5.34 -28.98 -5.57
CA GLN A 33 -6.61 -28.36 -5.22
C GLN A 33 -6.38 -27.18 -4.26
N ILE A 34 -6.81 -25.98 -4.62
CA ILE A 34 -6.82 -24.79 -3.76
C ILE A 34 -8.24 -24.56 -3.27
N THR A 35 -8.41 -24.32 -1.96
CA THR A 35 -9.71 -24.01 -1.34
C THR A 35 -9.57 -22.76 -0.49
N VAL A 36 -10.33 -21.71 -0.79
CA VAL A 36 -10.53 -20.55 0.10
C VAL A 36 -11.66 -20.89 1.07
N ILE A 37 -11.36 -20.74 2.36
CA ILE A 37 -12.31 -20.96 3.46
C ILE A 37 -12.67 -19.61 4.06
N GLU A 38 -13.95 -19.26 4.01
CA GLU A 38 -14.45 -17.96 4.43
C GLU A 38 -15.61 -18.11 5.41
N SER A 39 -15.63 -17.30 6.47
CA SER A 39 -16.79 -17.24 7.36
C SER A 39 -17.91 -16.41 6.73
N ALA A 40 -19.12 -16.91 6.79
CA ALA A 40 -20.31 -16.16 6.37
C ALA A 40 -20.72 -15.05 7.36
N THR A 41 -20.17 -15.04 8.57
CA THR A 41 -20.57 -14.16 9.68
C THR A 41 -19.52 -13.15 10.11
N ILE A 42 -18.29 -13.26 9.60
CA ILE A 42 -17.19 -12.34 9.93
C ILE A 42 -16.96 -11.38 8.76
N ASP A 43 -17.29 -10.11 8.99
CA ASP A 43 -17.09 -9.07 7.99
C ASP A 43 -15.62 -8.83 7.70
N SER A 44 -15.29 -8.59 6.43
CA SER A 44 -13.96 -8.10 6.05
C SER A 44 -13.76 -6.65 6.52
N ILE A 45 -12.51 -6.26 6.79
CA ILE A 45 -12.13 -4.89 7.14
C ILE A 45 -12.09 -4.07 5.84
N GLY A 46 -13.22 -3.90 5.18
CA GLY A 46 -13.30 -3.18 3.92
C GLY A 46 -13.33 -1.67 4.11
N VAL A 47 -12.27 -0.99 3.68
CA VAL A 47 -12.19 0.47 3.51
C VAL A 47 -11.89 0.79 2.05
N GLY A 48 -11.88 2.07 1.65
CA GLY A 48 -11.27 2.46 0.38
C GLY A 48 -9.77 2.24 0.47
N GLU A 49 -9.22 1.51 -0.49
CA GLU A 49 -7.80 1.14 -0.53
C GLU A 49 -7.07 1.91 -1.62
N GLY A 50 -5.83 2.32 -1.34
CA GLY A 50 -4.91 2.82 -2.34
C GLY A 50 -3.82 1.78 -2.63
N THR A 51 -3.29 1.80 -3.84
CA THR A 51 -2.18 0.93 -4.25
C THR A 51 -1.02 1.72 -4.83
N VAL A 52 0.01 0.98 -5.24
CA VAL A 52 1.16 1.49 -6.01
C VAL A 52 1.21 0.77 -7.37
N PRO A 53 1.97 1.26 -8.36
CA PRO A 53 1.96 0.71 -9.73
C PRO A 53 2.24 -0.79 -9.84
N TYR A 54 2.87 -1.38 -8.84
CA TYR A 54 3.18 -2.82 -8.77
C TYR A 54 1.95 -3.71 -8.99
N ILE A 55 0.76 -3.32 -8.50
CA ILE A 55 -0.49 -4.09 -8.60
C ILE A 55 -0.90 -4.36 -10.06
N GLN A 56 -0.54 -3.49 -11.01
CA GLN A 56 -0.86 -3.68 -12.42
C GLN A 56 -0.25 -4.97 -12.98
N ASN A 57 0.93 -5.35 -12.50
CA ASN A 57 1.60 -6.58 -12.94
C ASN A 57 0.80 -7.82 -12.52
N SER A 58 0.25 -7.80 -11.31
CA SER A 58 -0.58 -8.89 -10.79
C SER A 58 -1.92 -8.97 -11.52
N LEU A 59 -2.63 -7.85 -11.71
CA LEU A 59 -3.88 -7.81 -12.47
C LEU A 59 -3.70 -8.33 -13.91
N LYS A 60 -2.64 -7.90 -14.61
CA LYS A 60 -2.29 -8.41 -15.94
C LYS A 60 -2.02 -9.92 -15.94
N ARG A 61 -1.24 -10.39 -14.96
CA ARG A 61 -0.88 -11.80 -14.79
C ARG A 61 -2.10 -12.67 -14.55
N PHE A 62 -3.06 -12.18 -13.77
CA PHE A 62 -4.33 -12.86 -13.52
C PHE A 62 -5.29 -12.79 -14.72
N GLY A 63 -4.97 -11.99 -15.74
CA GLY A 63 -5.80 -11.79 -16.93
C GLY A 63 -7.07 -10.98 -16.63
N ILE A 64 -7.05 -10.11 -15.63
CA ILE A 64 -8.15 -9.17 -15.33
C ILE A 64 -8.03 -7.97 -16.27
N SER A 65 -9.14 -7.60 -16.93
CA SER A 65 -9.19 -6.38 -17.74
C SER A 65 -9.14 -5.13 -16.86
N GLU A 66 -8.38 -4.11 -17.27
CA GLU A 66 -8.33 -2.83 -16.55
C GLU A 66 -9.69 -2.15 -16.53
N ALA A 67 -10.42 -2.22 -17.66
CA ALA A 67 -11.76 -1.63 -17.75
C ALA A 67 -12.76 -2.33 -16.81
N GLU A 68 -12.73 -3.66 -16.77
CA GLU A 68 -13.55 -4.44 -15.82
C GLU A 68 -13.23 -4.08 -14.37
N PHE A 69 -11.95 -4.03 -14.02
CA PHE A 69 -11.49 -3.66 -12.68
C PHE A 69 -11.95 -2.24 -12.29
N LEU A 70 -11.73 -1.25 -13.17
CA LEU A 70 -12.11 0.14 -12.90
C LEU A 70 -13.62 0.29 -12.68
N VAL A 71 -14.45 -0.41 -13.47
CA VAL A 71 -15.91 -0.32 -13.37
C VAL A 71 -16.46 -1.11 -12.19
N LYS A 72 -16.03 -2.38 -12.04
CA LYS A 72 -16.59 -3.28 -11.00
C LYS A 72 -16.11 -2.94 -9.59
N CYS A 73 -14.95 -2.29 -9.43
CA CYS A 73 -14.41 -1.95 -8.11
C CYS A 73 -14.61 -0.47 -7.72
N ASP A 74 -15.45 0.29 -8.44
CA ASP A 74 -15.60 1.75 -8.27
C ASP A 74 -14.25 2.48 -8.28
N ALA A 75 -13.30 1.96 -9.05
CA ALA A 75 -11.92 2.38 -8.96
C ALA A 75 -11.66 3.72 -9.63
N THR A 76 -10.63 4.41 -9.14
CA THR A 76 -10.09 5.64 -9.72
C THR A 76 -8.58 5.50 -9.92
N PHE A 77 -8.00 6.34 -10.78
CA PHE A 77 -6.54 6.37 -10.89
C PHE A 77 -5.90 7.06 -9.69
N LYS A 78 -4.80 6.48 -9.24
CA LYS A 78 -3.89 7.08 -8.26
C LYS A 78 -2.55 7.36 -8.94
N GLN A 79 -2.08 8.61 -8.88
CA GLN A 79 -0.82 9.04 -9.47
C GLN A 79 0.23 9.40 -8.41
N GLY A 80 -0.10 9.20 -7.14
CA GLY A 80 0.79 9.49 -6.02
C GLY A 80 0.02 9.79 -4.74
N ILE A 81 0.72 10.42 -3.81
CA ILE A 81 0.17 10.87 -2.53
C ILE A 81 0.50 12.37 -2.39
N LYS A 82 -0.48 13.16 -1.96
CA LYS A 82 -0.30 14.54 -1.52
C LYS A 82 -0.24 14.56 0.00
N PHE A 83 0.89 14.91 0.53
CA PHE A 83 1.12 15.10 1.96
C PHE A 83 0.84 16.55 2.32
N VAL A 84 -0.06 16.79 3.27
CA VAL A 84 -0.51 18.13 3.68
C VAL A 84 -0.17 18.35 5.14
N ASP A 85 0.43 19.49 5.46
CA ASP A 85 0.80 19.95 6.81
C ASP A 85 1.75 19.01 7.58
N TRP A 86 2.65 18.34 6.86
CA TRP A 86 3.68 17.48 7.48
C TRP A 86 4.89 18.25 8.00
N LEU A 87 5.03 19.54 7.64
CA LEU A 87 6.00 20.46 8.20
C LEU A 87 5.35 21.41 9.20
N ASN A 88 6.16 22.04 10.05
CA ASN A 88 5.69 22.96 11.08
C ASN A 88 4.93 24.15 10.48
N PRO A 89 3.61 24.28 10.74
CA PRO A 89 2.80 25.35 10.16
C PRO A 89 3.22 26.75 10.62
N ASP A 90 3.85 26.89 11.80
CA ASP A 90 4.33 28.19 12.30
C ASP A 90 5.54 28.69 11.48
N VAL A 91 6.27 27.77 10.84
CA VAL A 91 7.46 28.08 10.02
C VAL A 91 7.11 28.14 8.53
N HIS A 92 6.31 27.16 8.06
CA HIS A 92 6.05 26.97 6.61
C HIS A 92 4.66 27.43 6.17
N GLY A 93 3.79 27.84 7.11
CA GLY A 93 2.37 28.11 6.81
C GLY A 93 1.65 26.84 6.35
N ALA A 94 0.62 27.00 5.54
CA ALA A 94 -0.02 25.87 4.86
C ALA A 94 0.96 25.24 3.88
N ASN A 95 1.33 24.00 4.13
CA ASN A 95 2.39 23.33 3.39
C ASN A 95 1.91 22.01 2.80
N TYR A 96 2.50 21.63 1.69
CA TYR A 96 2.30 20.33 1.09
C TYR A 96 3.44 19.96 0.16
N TYR A 97 3.59 18.63 -0.07
CA TYR A 97 4.42 18.08 -1.12
C TYR A 97 3.75 16.86 -1.75
N TYR A 98 4.22 16.48 -2.93
CA TYR A 98 3.78 15.27 -3.62
C TYR A 98 4.84 14.18 -3.58
N HIS A 99 4.40 12.95 -3.37
CA HIS A 99 5.15 11.74 -3.70
C HIS A 99 4.47 11.04 -4.88
N PRO A 100 4.80 11.43 -6.13
CA PRO A 100 4.23 10.87 -7.35
C PRO A 100 4.87 9.53 -7.69
N PHE A 101 4.29 8.81 -8.65
CA PHE A 101 4.80 7.53 -9.11
C PHE A 101 5.75 7.62 -10.29
N ASP A 102 5.82 8.77 -10.96
CA ASP A 102 6.75 8.95 -12.08
C ASP A 102 8.21 8.94 -11.61
N GLU A 103 9.05 8.45 -12.49
CA GLU A 103 10.50 8.51 -12.33
C GLU A 103 10.97 9.96 -12.26
N PRO A 104 11.72 10.36 -11.20
CA PRO A 104 12.19 11.74 -11.06
C PRO A 104 13.20 12.14 -12.15
N PHE A 105 13.82 11.17 -12.80
CA PHE A 105 14.85 11.40 -13.82
C PHE A 105 14.50 10.70 -15.13
N ALA A 106 13.29 10.93 -15.64
CA ALA A 106 12.77 10.30 -16.85
C ALA A 106 13.70 10.44 -18.07
N GLN A 107 14.58 11.45 -18.08
CA GLN A 107 15.59 11.69 -19.13
C GLN A 107 16.99 11.22 -18.72
N GLY A 108 17.13 10.49 -17.61
CA GLY A 108 18.41 9.93 -17.14
C GLY A 108 19.38 10.92 -16.52
N TYR A 109 18.99 12.17 -16.31
CA TYR A 109 19.86 13.21 -15.74
C TYR A 109 19.31 13.74 -14.41
N ASP A 110 20.12 13.61 -13.34
CA ASP A 110 19.77 14.04 -11.99
C ASP A 110 19.99 15.55 -11.81
N ILE A 111 18.91 16.29 -11.65
CA ILE A 111 18.92 17.74 -11.41
C ILE A 111 18.68 18.12 -9.95
N THR A 112 18.73 17.17 -9.02
CA THR A 112 18.43 17.40 -7.60
C THR A 112 19.25 18.53 -6.99
N ASN A 113 20.58 18.50 -7.17
CA ASN A 113 21.45 19.58 -6.64
C ASN A 113 21.07 20.96 -7.20
N TYR A 114 20.65 21.04 -8.47
CA TYR A 114 20.20 22.29 -9.06
C TYR A 114 18.89 22.78 -8.43
N LEU A 115 17.88 21.92 -8.33
CA LEU A 115 16.58 22.27 -7.72
C LEU A 115 16.79 22.81 -6.30
N LEU A 116 17.54 22.08 -5.48
CA LEU A 116 17.82 22.44 -4.08
C LEU A 116 18.61 23.75 -3.99
N SER A 117 19.64 23.94 -4.83
CA SER A 117 20.43 25.19 -4.84
C SER A 117 19.61 26.42 -5.22
N LYS A 118 18.54 26.24 -6.00
CA LYS A 118 17.62 27.30 -6.43
C LYS A 118 16.37 27.40 -5.55
N GLN A 119 16.24 26.56 -4.51
CA GLN A 119 15.06 26.46 -3.65
C GLN A 119 13.77 26.18 -4.46
N ILE A 120 13.90 25.41 -5.54
CA ILE A 120 12.77 24.92 -6.33
C ILE A 120 12.27 23.64 -5.68
N LYS A 121 10.95 23.56 -5.43
CA LYS A 121 10.34 22.34 -4.87
C LYS A 121 10.74 21.11 -5.68
N PHE A 122 11.13 20.03 -4.99
CA PHE A 122 11.66 18.83 -5.63
C PHE A 122 10.67 18.17 -6.59
N GLU A 123 9.38 18.24 -6.31
CA GLU A 123 8.32 17.69 -7.17
C GLU A 123 8.34 18.26 -8.62
N ASN A 124 9.02 19.39 -8.87
CA ASN A 124 9.22 19.96 -10.21
C ASN A 124 10.28 19.20 -11.04
N VAL A 125 10.95 18.21 -10.46
CA VAL A 125 11.86 17.29 -11.18
C VAL A 125 11.14 16.57 -12.33
N GLY A 126 9.83 16.32 -12.18
CA GLY A 126 8.92 15.74 -13.16
C GLY A 126 7.69 16.60 -13.41
N ILE A 127 6.72 16.06 -14.11
CA ILE A 127 5.47 16.75 -14.45
C ILE A 127 4.26 16.27 -13.65
N GLN A 128 4.34 15.10 -13.03
CA GLN A 128 3.18 14.38 -12.49
C GLN A 128 2.50 15.12 -11.35
N ALA A 129 3.25 15.74 -10.44
CA ALA A 129 2.66 16.55 -9.37
C ALA A 129 1.76 17.65 -9.94
N ARG A 130 2.21 18.33 -11.01
CA ARG A 130 1.40 19.36 -11.67
C ARG A 130 0.19 18.80 -12.42
N ILE A 131 0.30 17.62 -13.01
CA ILE A 131 -0.84 16.92 -13.63
C ILE A 131 -1.87 16.53 -12.57
N CYS A 132 -1.43 16.09 -11.39
CA CYS A 132 -2.29 15.83 -10.23
C CYS A 132 -3.06 17.09 -9.80
N GLU A 133 -2.39 18.23 -9.64
CA GLU A 133 -3.03 19.50 -9.29
C GLU A 133 -4.07 19.98 -10.31
N LEU A 134 -3.85 19.68 -11.58
CA LEU A 134 -4.79 19.99 -12.65
C LEU A 134 -5.97 19.00 -12.72
N GLY A 135 -5.99 17.96 -11.88
CA GLY A 135 -7.03 16.94 -11.86
C GLY A 135 -7.14 16.14 -13.16
N LEU A 136 -6.00 15.90 -13.84
CA LEU A 136 -5.98 15.19 -15.11
C LEU A 136 -5.75 13.70 -14.91
N ALA A 137 -6.33 12.88 -15.79
CA ALA A 137 -6.08 11.43 -15.83
C ALA A 137 -4.63 11.14 -16.31
N PRO A 138 -4.01 10.01 -15.89
CA PRO A 138 -2.63 9.68 -16.27
C PRO A 138 -2.49 9.15 -17.70
N LYS A 139 -3.59 8.91 -18.39
CA LYS A 139 -3.64 8.30 -19.72
C LYS A 139 -4.68 8.93 -20.63
N ARG A 140 -4.44 8.79 -21.93
CA ARG A 140 -5.39 9.20 -22.98
C ARG A 140 -6.45 8.12 -23.18
N LYS A 141 -7.58 8.45 -23.78
CA LYS A 141 -8.60 7.46 -24.19
C LYS A 141 -8.10 6.44 -25.19
N SER A 142 -7.13 6.81 -26.01
CA SER A 142 -6.52 5.93 -27.01
C SER A 142 -5.47 4.97 -26.46
N ASP A 143 -5.01 5.18 -25.22
CA ASP A 143 -4.00 4.32 -24.63
C ASP A 143 -4.61 2.96 -24.27
N THR A 144 -3.86 1.91 -24.53
CA THR A 144 -4.28 0.53 -24.23
C THR A 144 -4.37 0.30 -22.72
N GLU A 145 -5.02 -0.79 -22.33
CA GLU A 145 -5.11 -1.17 -20.91
C GLU A 145 -3.73 -1.25 -20.27
N TYR A 146 -3.63 -0.77 -19.03
CA TYR A 146 -2.40 -0.73 -18.24
C TYR A 146 -1.22 0.03 -18.90
N GLN A 147 -1.53 0.91 -19.86
CA GLN A 147 -0.57 1.84 -20.45
C GLN A 147 -1.05 3.27 -20.18
N GLY A 148 -0.12 4.17 -19.91
CA GLY A 148 -0.42 5.58 -19.67
C GLY A 148 0.74 6.47 -20.08
N SER A 149 0.45 7.75 -20.23
CA SER A 149 1.47 8.80 -20.45
C SER A 149 2.30 9.06 -19.18
N LEU A 150 1.74 8.70 -18.01
CA LEU A 150 2.33 8.83 -16.67
C LEU A 150 2.16 7.50 -15.93
N ALA A 151 3.01 7.25 -14.95
CA ALA A 151 2.85 6.10 -14.05
C ALA A 151 1.61 6.26 -13.17
N TYR A 152 0.90 5.18 -12.92
CA TYR A 152 -0.30 5.21 -12.08
C TYR A 152 -0.58 3.86 -11.42
N ALA A 153 -1.33 3.93 -10.37
CA ALA A 153 -1.98 2.84 -9.68
C ALA A 153 -3.47 3.15 -9.54
N TYR A 154 -4.11 2.62 -8.51
CA TYR A 154 -5.54 2.75 -8.34
C TYR A 154 -5.92 2.99 -6.88
N HIS A 155 -7.05 3.68 -6.70
CA HIS A 155 -7.90 3.55 -5.53
C HIS A 155 -9.08 2.66 -5.89
N PHE A 156 -9.61 1.88 -4.95
CA PHE A 156 -10.76 1.01 -5.19
C PHE A 156 -11.50 0.64 -3.91
N ASP A 157 -12.71 0.12 -4.08
CA ASP A 157 -13.48 -0.50 -3.01
C ASP A 157 -12.94 -1.90 -2.72
N ALA A 158 -12.44 -2.12 -1.50
CA ALA A 158 -11.80 -3.37 -1.10
C ALA A 158 -12.74 -4.58 -1.18
N ALA A 159 -14.02 -4.41 -0.82
CA ALA A 159 -14.98 -5.51 -0.87
C ALA A 159 -15.30 -5.91 -2.32
N LYS A 160 -15.47 -4.91 -3.20
CA LYS A 160 -15.68 -5.16 -4.64
C LYS A 160 -14.44 -5.78 -5.30
N PHE A 161 -13.27 -5.36 -4.89
CA PHE A 161 -12.03 -5.96 -5.38
C PHE A 161 -11.88 -7.42 -4.93
N ALA A 162 -12.15 -7.73 -3.67
CA ALA A 162 -12.16 -9.11 -3.19
C ALA A 162 -13.16 -9.98 -3.98
N ALA A 163 -14.35 -9.46 -4.27
CA ALA A 163 -15.35 -10.16 -5.09
C ALA A 163 -14.88 -10.40 -6.53
N LEU A 164 -14.22 -9.41 -7.16
CA LEU A 164 -13.65 -9.56 -8.51
C LEU A 164 -12.55 -10.62 -8.53
N LEU A 165 -11.62 -10.58 -7.54
CA LEU A 165 -10.57 -11.58 -7.38
C LEU A 165 -11.14 -12.98 -7.14
N ALA A 166 -12.21 -13.09 -6.34
CA ALA A 166 -12.89 -14.36 -6.07
C ALA A 166 -13.50 -14.96 -7.35
N CYS A 167 -14.18 -14.14 -8.15
CA CYS A 167 -14.73 -14.57 -9.44
C CYS A 167 -13.61 -15.07 -10.34
N ASN A 168 -12.55 -14.27 -10.52
CA ASN A 168 -11.40 -14.61 -11.37
C ASN A 168 -10.69 -15.91 -10.93
N ALA A 169 -10.45 -16.09 -9.62
CA ALA A 169 -9.79 -17.29 -9.09
C ALA A 169 -10.62 -18.57 -9.33
N LYS A 170 -11.94 -18.46 -9.13
CA LYS A 170 -12.87 -19.60 -9.38
C LYS A 170 -12.96 -19.96 -10.85
N GLU A 171 -13.13 -18.98 -11.72
CA GLU A 171 -13.37 -19.19 -13.15
C GLU A 171 -12.08 -19.59 -13.90
N LYS A 172 -10.97 -18.94 -13.63
CA LYS A 172 -9.73 -19.18 -14.38
C LYS A 172 -8.80 -20.21 -13.77
N PHE A 173 -8.81 -20.35 -12.43
CA PHE A 173 -7.85 -21.21 -11.74
C PHE A 173 -8.52 -22.35 -10.97
N SER A 174 -9.83 -22.55 -11.13
CA SER A 174 -10.60 -23.63 -10.49
C SER A 174 -10.45 -23.66 -8.96
N VAL A 175 -10.24 -22.50 -8.33
CA VAL A 175 -10.17 -22.38 -6.87
C VAL A 175 -11.54 -22.66 -6.27
N LYS A 176 -11.60 -23.58 -5.29
CA LYS A 176 -12.82 -23.84 -4.55
C LYS A 176 -13.07 -22.75 -3.51
N HIS A 177 -14.34 -22.45 -3.26
CA HIS A 177 -14.80 -21.56 -2.20
C HIS A 177 -15.68 -22.35 -1.25
N GLN A 178 -15.31 -22.39 0.03
CA GLN A 178 -16.05 -23.09 1.08
C GLN A 178 -16.39 -22.12 2.21
N PHE A 179 -17.65 -22.10 2.62
CA PHE A 179 -18.07 -21.34 3.78
C PHE A 179 -17.94 -22.22 5.03
N ALA A 180 -17.08 -21.79 5.96
CA ALA A 180 -16.94 -22.38 7.29
C ALA A 180 -16.29 -21.36 8.22
N THR A 181 -16.78 -21.25 9.45
CA THR A 181 -16.18 -20.43 10.50
C THR A 181 -15.16 -21.25 11.27
N ILE A 182 -13.88 -21.08 10.95
CA ILE A 182 -12.80 -21.79 11.62
C ILE A 182 -12.52 -21.16 12.99
N VAL A 183 -12.49 -21.99 14.03
CA VAL A 183 -12.30 -21.60 15.42
C VAL A 183 -10.97 -22.08 16.00
N ASP A 184 -10.39 -23.17 15.46
CA ASP A 184 -9.13 -23.75 15.91
C ASP A 184 -8.41 -24.53 14.81
N ALA A 185 -7.22 -25.05 15.10
CA ALA A 185 -6.47 -25.97 14.25
C ALA A 185 -5.69 -26.99 15.10
N THR A 186 -5.49 -28.20 14.57
CA THR A 186 -4.66 -29.21 15.21
C THR A 186 -3.29 -29.29 14.56
N CYS A 187 -2.26 -29.59 15.36
CA CYS A 187 -0.89 -29.81 14.89
C CYS A 187 -0.42 -31.24 15.21
N ASP A 188 0.47 -31.76 14.36
CA ASP A 188 1.18 -33.01 14.61
C ASP A 188 2.34 -32.81 15.62
N GLU A 189 3.04 -33.91 15.98
CA GLU A 189 4.20 -33.89 16.87
C GLU A 189 5.38 -33.11 16.32
N HIS A 190 5.41 -32.82 15.01
CA HIS A 190 6.45 -32.04 14.35
C HIS A 190 6.09 -30.56 14.21
N GLY A 191 4.87 -30.15 14.64
CA GLY A 191 4.36 -28.79 14.58
C GLY A 191 3.77 -28.39 13.22
N ASN A 192 3.48 -29.34 12.30
CA ASN A 192 2.72 -29.05 11.11
C ASN A 192 1.24 -29.02 11.44
N ILE A 193 0.48 -28.10 10.81
CA ILE A 193 -0.99 -28.11 10.89
C ILE A 193 -1.51 -29.32 10.15
N VAL A 194 -2.40 -30.09 10.78
CA VAL A 194 -3.05 -31.29 10.22
C VAL A 194 -4.46 -30.99 9.78
N SER A 195 -5.24 -30.29 10.61
CA SER A 195 -6.62 -29.95 10.30
C SER A 195 -7.02 -28.58 10.85
N LEU A 196 -7.99 -27.95 10.19
CA LEU A 196 -8.77 -26.82 10.71
C LEU A 196 -10.01 -27.37 11.40
N ILE A 197 -10.43 -26.72 12.49
CA ILE A 197 -11.64 -27.09 13.23
C ILE A 197 -12.64 -25.95 13.07
N ASP A 198 -13.83 -26.26 12.56
CA ASP A 198 -14.92 -25.29 12.45
C ASP A 198 -15.75 -25.17 13.75
N GLU A 199 -16.72 -24.27 13.77
CA GLU A 199 -17.60 -24.02 14.93
C GLU A 199 -18.54 -25.20 15.25
N GLN A 200 -18.72 -26.15 14.32
CA GLN A 200 -19.47 -27.39 14.52
C GLN A 200 -18.58 -28.54 15.05
N GLY A 201 -17.27 -28.34 15.10
CA GLY A 201 -16.28 -29.35 15.49
C GLY A 201 -15.87 -30.28 14.34
N GLU A 202 -16.27 -29.97 13.10
CA GLU A 202 -15.80 -30.71 11.93
C GLU A 202 -14.33 -30.41 11.63
N GLN A 203 -13.60 -31.43 11.18
CA GLN A 203 -12.18 -31.32 10.84
C GLN A 203 -12.00 -31.26 9.33
N LEU A 204 -11.33 -30.19 8.85
CA LEU A 204 -10.99 -29.98 7.45
C LEU A 204 -9.48 -30.15 7.27
N GLU A 205 -9.07 -31.21 6.57
CA GLU A 205 -7.68 -31.60 6.38
C GLU A 205 -7.09 -31.07 5.06
N PHE A 206 -5.91 -30.47 5.13
CA PHE A 206 -5.14 -30.02 3.98
C PHE A 206 -3.65 -30.34 4.18
N ASP A 207 -2.87 -30.19 3.11
CA ASP A 207 -1.43 -30.45 3.16
C ASP A 207 -0.62 -29.17 3.44
N PHE A 208 -1.14 -28.02 3.01
CA PHE A 208 -0.52 -26.70 3.14
C PHE A 208 -1.55 -25.63 3.43
N TYR A 209 -1.19 -24.64 4.26
CA TYR A 209 -2.10 -23.62 4.79
C TYR A 209 -1.60 -22.22 4.54
N LEU A 210 -2.51 -21.31 4.19
CA LEU A 210 -2.24 -19.89 4.05
C LEU A 210 -3.15 -19.13 5.02
N ASP A 211 -2.55 -18.46 6.01
CA ASP A 211 -3.29 -17.71 7.03
C ASP A 211 -3.57 -16.29 6.56
N CYS A 212 -4.78 -16.07 6.06
CA CYS A 212 -5.33 -14.78 5.68
C CYS A 212 -6.45 -14.33 6.64
N SER A 213 -6.44 -14.82 7.89
CA SER A 213 -7.52 -14.61 8.87
C SER A 213 -7.53 -13.22 9.52
N GLY A 214 -6.80 -12.26 8.95
CA GLY A 214 -6.76 -10.88 9.42
C GLY A 214 -6.00 -10.74 10.74
N PHE A 215 -6.33 -9.73 11.53
CA PHE A 215 -5.70 -9.52 12.86
C PHE A 215 -5.89 -10.70 13.84
N ARG A 216 -6.84 -11.60 13.57
CA ARG A 216 -6.99 -12.82 14.37
C ARG A 216 -5.80 -13.75 14.26
N ALA A 217 -5.12 -13.76 13.11
CA ALA A 217 -3.94 -14.58 12.82
C ALA A 217 -4.09 -16.02 13.38
N LEU A 218 -5.23 -16.65 13.08
CA LEU A 218 -5.70 -17.85 13.78
C LEU A 218 -4.71 -19.00 13.70
N LEU A 219 -4.07 -19.19 12.56
CA LEU A 219 -3.09 -20.25 12.40
C LEU A 219 -1.71 -19.82 12.92
N THR A 220 -1.26 -18.64 12.59
CA THR A 220 0.09 -18.17 12.93
C THR A 220 0.24 -17.72 14.38
N ASP A 221 -0.76 -17.08 14.96
CA ASP A 221 -0.73 -16.66 16.36
C ASP A 221 -1.21 -17.75 17.32
N LYS A 222 -2.43 -18.25 17.07
CA LYS A 222 -3.11 -19.13 18.01
C LYS A 222 -2.59 -20.57 17.96
N ALA A 223 -2.52 -21.16 16.75
CA ALA A 223 -2.12 -22.56 16.59
C ALA A 223 -0.60 -22.74 16.64
N LEU A 224 0.17 -21.96 15.86
CA LEU A 224 1.62 -22.10 15.72
C LEU A 224 2.42 -21.24 16.71
N LYS A 225 1.79 -20.26 17.36
CA LYS A 225 2.40 -19.36 18.36
C LYS A 225 3.65 -18.64 17.84
N ILE A 226 3.63 -18.22 16.58
CA ILE A 226 4.75 -17.50 15.97
C ILE A 226 4.91 -16.15 16.69
N PRO A 227 6.10 -15.79 17.17
CA PRO A 227 6.36 -14.51 17.81
C PRO A 227 6.03 -13.32 16.90
N PHE A 228 5.59 -12.24 17.52
CA PHE A 228 5.33 -10.97 16.85
C PHE A 228 6.43 -9.98 17.18
N VAL A 229 7.02 -9.36 16.16
CA VAL A 229 7.98 -8.27 16.29
C VAL A 229 7.19 -6.98 16.41
N ASP A 230 7.08 -6.47 17.61
CA ASP A 230 6.38 -5.22 17.89
C ASP A 230 7.20 -4.02 17.37
N LYS A 231 6.53 -3.08 16.71
CA LYS A 231 7.09 -1.85 16.15
C LYS A 231 6.39 -0.59 16.67
N SER A 232 5.58 -0.71 17.71
CA SER A 232 4.84 0.42 18.29
C SER A 232 5.73 1.52 18.89
N ASP A 233 6.98 1.21 19.26
CA ASP A 233 7.95 2.20 19.69
C ASP A 233 8.55 3.00 18.51
N GLU A 234 8.53 2.42 17.28
CA GLU A 234 9.01 3.09 16.08
C GLU A 234 7.89 3.86 15.37
N LEU A 235 6.69 3.27 15.29
CA LEU A 235 5.51 3.82 14.63
C LEU A 235 4.39 3.94 15.67
N LEU A 236 4.18 5.16 16.15
CA LEU A 236 3.39 5.44 17.36
C LEU A 236 1.87 5.38 17.17
N VAL A 237 1.37 5.39 15.92
CA VAL A 237 -0.07 5.33 15.65
C VAL A 237 -0.58 3.90 15.78
N ASP A 238 -1.61 3.72 16.60
CA ASP A 238 -2.14 2.42 17.01
C ASP A 238 -3.66 2.27 16.85
N THR A 239 -4.35 3.36 16.48
CA THR A 239 -5.80 3.38 16.36
C THR A 239 -6.24 4.10 15.09
N ALA A 240 -7.32 3.63 14.46
CA ALA A 240 -7.94 4.32 13.33
C ALA A 240 -9.46 4.51 13.54
N LEU A 241 -9.96 5.68 13.20
CA LEU A 241 -11.38 5.98 13.02
C LEU A 241 -11.69 6.04 11.53
N VAL A 242 -12.62 5.23 11.05
CA VAL A 242 -12.89 5.08 9.61
C VAL A 242 -14.31 5.48 9.29
N LYS A 243 -14.50 6.21 8.19
CA LYS A 243 -15.79 6.62 7.66
C LYS A 243 -15.79 6.62 6.14
N GLN A 244 -16.92 6.23 5.56
CA GLN A 244 -17.19 6.39 4.14
C GLN A 244 -18.06 7.64 3.97
N ILE A 245 -17.67 8.53 3.05
CA ILE A 245 -18.40 9.76 2.74
C ILE A 245 -18.99 9.62 1.33
N PRO A 246 -20.31 9.73 1.15
CA PRO A 246 -20.91 9.79 -0.18
C PRO A 246 -20.29 10.91 -1.01
N LEU A 247 -20.09 10.67 -2.28
CA LEU A 247 -19.54 11.67 -3.21
C LEU A 247 -20.68 12.49 -3.80
N GLU A 248 -20.54 13.82 -3.80
CA GLU A 248 -21.45 14.72 -4.49
C GLU A 248 -21.29 14.57 -6.02
N LYS A 249 -22.39 14.79 -6.75
CA LYS A 249 -22.44 14.51 -8.21
C LYS A 249 -21.36 15.24 -9.00
N ASP A 250 -21.04 16.48 -8.63
CA ASP A 250 -20.09 17.34 -9.32
C ASP A 250 -18.77 17.53 -8.55
N GLU A 251 -18.57 16.79 -7.45
CA GLU A 251 -17.35 16.86 -6.65
C GLU A 251 -16.15 16.39 -7.48
N GLN A 252 -15.03 17.10 -7.35
CA GLN A 252 -13.80 16.72 -8.05
C GLN A 252 -13.27 15.37 -7.53
N LEU A 253 -12.68 14.60 -8.44
CA LEU A 253 -11.96 13.37 -8.11
C LEU A 253 -10.46 13.62 -8.24
N PRO A 254 -9.74 13.95 -7.16
CA PRO A 254 -8.29 14.06 -7.19
C PRO A 254 -7.66 12.73 -7.64
N PRO A 255 -6.70 12.75 -8.59
CA PRO A 255 -6.02 11.51 -9.00
C PRO A 255 -4.87 11.12 -8.05
N TYR A 256 -5.05 11.32 -6.76
CA TYR A 256 -4.07 11.04 -5.70
C TYR A 256 -4.77 10.80 -4.36
N THR A 257 -4.08 10.11 -3.44
CA THR A 257 -4.45 10.07 -2.02
C THR A 257 -4.04 11.37 -1.35
N THR A 258 -4.87 11.93 -0.47
CA THR A 258 -4.44 13.00 0.44
C THR A 258 -4.11 12.41 1.80
N ALA A 259 -2.95 12.76 2.35
CA ALA A 259 -2.49 12.40 3.70
C ALA A 259 -2.26 13.70 4.49
N THR A 260 -3.24 14.09 5.30
CA THR A 260 -3.18 15.34 6.07
C THR A 260 -2.70 15.07 7.48
N ALA A 261 -1.57 15.64 7.87
CA ALA A 261 -1.03 15.52 9.22
C ALA A 261 -1.90 16.25 10.26
N HIS A 262 -2.01 15.66 11.43
CA HIS A 262 -2.75 16.16 12.56
C HIS A 262 -1.89 16.16 13.83
N LYS A 263 -2.44 16.67 14.95
CA LYS A 263 -1.75 16.83 16.22
C LYS A 263 -1.15 15.54 16.79
N ALA A 264 -1.78 14.38 16.54
CA ALA A 264 -1.29 13.09 17.04
C ALA A 264 -1.48 11.94 16.02
N GLY A 265 -1.35 12.25 14.74
CA GLY A 265 -1.56 11.28 13.65
C GLY A 265 -1.83 11.98 12.33
N TRP A 266 -2.56 11.32 11.42
CA TRP A 266 -2.89 11.87 10.11
C TRP A 266 -4.20 11.28 9.56
N ILE A 267 -4.83 12.01 8.64
CA ILE A 267 -6.07 11.61 7.98
C ILE A 267 -5.78 11.25 6.54
N TRP A 268 -6.22 10.05 6.10
CA TRP A 268 -6.26 9.73 4.67
C TRP A 268 -7.60 10.10 4.05
N ASP A 269 -7.55 10.49 2.79
CA ASP A 269 -8.71 10.75 1.96
C ASP A 269 -8.49 10.13 0.57
N ILE A 270 -9.31 9.12 0.26
CA ILE A 270 -9.19 8.28 -0.94
C ILE A 270 -10.47 8.45 -1.77
N PRO A 271 -10.40 9.10 -2.95
CA PRO A 271 -11.54 9.28 -3.82
C PRO A 271 -11.83 8.02 -4.64
N LEU A 272 -13.06 7.51 -4.57
CA LEU A 272 -13.61 6.49 -5.45
C LEU A 272 -14.66 7.12 -6.37
N THR A 273 -15.16 6.38 -7.37
CA THR A 273 -16.17 6.91 -8.29
C THR A 273 -17.52 7.18 -7.63
N THR A 274 -17.82 6.56 -6.50
CA THR A 274 -19.13 6.63 -5.81
C THR A 274 -19.06 7.23 -4.41
N ARG A 275 -17.90 7.28 -3.79
CA ARG A 275 -17.68 7.72 -2.41
C ARG A 275 -16.23 8.12 -2.16
N ARG A 276 -15.98 8.74 -1.02
CA ARG A 276 -14.62 8.89 -0.48
C ARG A 276 -14.43 7.91 0.68
N GLY A 277 -13.32 7.19 0.68
CA GLY A 277 -12.86 6.42 1.82
C GLY A 277 -11.96 7.31 2.68
N THR A 278 -12.39 7.64 3.88
CA THR A 278 -11.62 8.50 4.79
C THR A 278 -11.33 7.80 6.09
N GLY A 279 -10.25 8.18 6.77
CA GLY A 279 -9.99 7.70 8.11
C GLY A 279 -8.85 8.45 8.78
N PHE A 280 -8.96 8.53 10.10
CA PHE A 280 -7.98 9.18 10.95
C PHE A 280 -7.20 8.11 11.73
N VAL A 281 -5.91 7.94 11.41
CA VAL A 281 -4.99 7.17 12.24
C VAL A 281 -4.36 8.07 13.27
N TYR A 282 -4.36 7.65 14.54
CA TYR A 282 -3.81 8.44 15.64
C TYR A 282 -3.15 7.55 16.69
N ALA A 283 -2.28 8.17 17.48
CA ALA A 283 -1.62 7.52 18.61
C ALA A 283 -2.46 7.72 19.88
N SER A 284 -3.05 6.64 20.40
CA SER A 284 -3.92 6.66 21.57
C SER A 284 -3.20 7.14 22.85
N LYS A 285 -1.87 7.04 22.87
CA LYS A 285 -1.01 7.60 23.93
C LYS A 285 -1.10 9.13 24.03
N TYR A 286 -1.36 9.83 22.91
CA TYR A 286 -1.30 11.31 22.81
C TYR A 286 -2.65 11.97 22.54
N MET A 287 -3.67 11.21 22.20
CA MET A 287 -4.98 11.72 21.85
C MET A 287 -6.06 10.75 22.28
N SER A 288 -7.04 11.22 23.04
CA SER A 288 -8.21 10.42 23.39
C SER A 288 -9.12 10.19 22.17
N GLU A 289 -9.98 9.18 22.26
CA GLU A 289 -10.95 8.89 21.19
C GLU A 289 -11.91 10.07 20.93
N ASP A 290 -12.33 10.78 21.98
CA ASP A 290 -13.23 11.93 21.83
C ASP A 290 -12.55 13.13 21.15
N GLU A 291 -11.27 13.40 21.47
CA GLU A 291 -10.47 14.40 20.77
C GLU A 291 -10.23 14.00 19.30
N ALA A 292 -9.96 12.72 19.04
CA ALA A 292 -9.81 12.21 17.69
C ALA A 292 -11.12 12.36 16.89
N LYS A 293 -12.27 12.04 17.47
CA LYS A 293 -13.59 12.25 16.85
C LYS A 293 -13.85 13.72 16.56
N ALA A 294 -13.53 14.61 17.49
CA ALA A 294 -13.71 16.05 17.30
C ALA A 294 -12.84 16.57 16.14
N SER A 295 -11.55 16.21 16.12
CA SER A 295 -10.62 16.60 15.05
C SER A 295 -11.03 16.03 13.70
N TYR A 296 -11.53 14.79 13.69
CA TYR A 296 -11.97 14.13 12.45
C TYR A 296 -13.28 14.74 11.92
N ALA A 297 -14.22 15.09 12.80
CA ALA A 297 -15.46 15.78 12.44
C ALA A 297 -15.17 17.18 11.84
N ASP A 298 -14.21 17.90 12.42
CA ASP A 298 -13.75 19.20 11.92
C ASP A 298 -13.16 19.07 10.51
N TYR A 299 -12.26 18.10 10.30
CA TYR A 299 -11.71 17.80 8.97
C TYR A 299 -12.79 17.50 7.92
N LEU A 300 -13.81 16.73 8.31
CA LEU A 300 -14.92 16.36 7.44
C LEU A 300 -15.97 17.49 7.28
N ASN A 301 -15.84 18.56 8.04
CA ASN A 301 -16.81 19.66 8.12
C ASN A 301 -18.24 19.20 8.45
N ILE A 302 -18.36 18.29 9.44
CA ILE A 302 -19.64 17.79 9.94
C ILE A 302 -19.72 17.95 11.47
N PRO A 303 -20.92 18.07 12.05
CA PRO A 303 -21.07 18.09 13.52
C PRO A 303 -20.56 16.78 14.13
N VAL A 304 -19.87 16.84 15.27
CA VAL A 304 -19.37 15.65 16.00
C VAL A 304 -20.52 14.67 16.34
N ALA A 305 -21.71 15.20 16.65
CA ALA A 305 -22.89 14.39 16.96
C ALA A 305 -23.39 13.54 15.76
N GLU A 306 -23.04 13.93 14.53
CA GLU A 306 -23.39 13.22 13.30
C GLU A 306 -22.25 12.30 12.80
N LEU A 307 -21.10 12.32 13.50
CA LEU A 307 -19.95 11.50 13.14
C LEU A 307 -20.17 10.05 13.61
N SER A 308 -20.64 9.20 12.71
CA SER A 308 -20.62 7.74 12.92
C SER A 308 -19.34 7.16 12.31
N VAL A 309 -18.49 6.53 13.11
CA VAL A 309 -17.21 5.95 12.73
C VAL A 309 -17.09 4.51 13.19
N ARG A 310 -16.34 3.72 12.45
CA ARG A 310 -15.83 2.43 12.91
C ARG A 310 -14.44 2.61 13.48
N LYS A 311 -14.22 2.19 14.72
CA LYS A 311 -12.90 2.16 15.35
C LYS A 311 -12.18 0.86 15.01
N LEU A 312 -10.90 0.95 14.73
CA LEU A 312 -9.99 -0.17 14.49
C LEU A 312 -8.76 0.00 15.38
N ASP A 313 -8.55 -0.95 16.28
CA ASP A 313 -7.30 -1.04 17.04
C ASP A 313 -6.27 -1.80 16.17
N MET A 314 -5.06 -1.26 16.08
CA MET A 314 -4.03 -1.75 15.17
C MET A 314 -2.86 -2.32 15.97
N LYS A 315 -2.45 -3.55 15.64
CA LYS A 315 -1.23 -4.14 16.17
C LYS A 315 -0.10 -3.84 15.19
N VAL A 316 0.78 -2.91 15.56
CA VAL A 316 1.86 -2.41 14.70
C VAL A 316 3.07 -3.33 14.76
N GLY A 317 3.50 -3.86 13.61
CA GLY A 317 4.62 -4.78 13.51
C GLY A 317 4.31 -5.98 12.62
N PHE A 318 5.09 -7.04 12.74
CA PHE A 318 5.00 -8.20 11.85
C PHE A 318 5.43 -9.49 12.54
N ARG A 319 5.07 -10.65 11.99
CA ARG A 319 5.50 -11.96 12.49
C ARG A 319 7.00 -12.16 12.26
N GLU A 320 7.70 -12.71 13.27
CA GLU A 320 9.13 -13.02 13.17
C GLU A 320 9.42 -13.99 12.02
N GLN A 321 8.52 -14.94 11.81
CA GLN A 321 8.51 -15.87 10.69
C GLN A 321 7.17 -15.81 9.97
N CYS A 322 7.18 -15.38 8.72
CA CYS A 322 5.99 -15.36 7.87
C CYS A 322 5.63 -16.75 7.35
N TRP A 323 6.62 -17.63 7.22
CA TRP A 323 6.47 -19.02 6.81
C TRP A 323 7.03 -19.95 7.89
N HIS A 324 6.17 -20.72 8.51
CA HIS A 324 6.54 -21.72 9.50
C HIS A 324 5.93 -23.08 9.16
N LYS A 325 6.77 -24.15 9.04
CA LYS A 325 6.33 -25.49 8.66
C LYS A 325 5.52 -25.47 7.35
N ASN A 326 4.29 -25.99 7.40
CA ASN A 326 3.35 -26.01 6.27
C ASN A 326 2.34 -24.83 6.26
N CYS A 327 2.70 -23.71 6.90
CA CYS A 327 1.82 -22.55 6.97
C CYS A 327 2.56 -21.25 6.64
N VAL A 328 1.94 -20.40 5.81
CA VAL A 328 2.41 -19.04 5.48
C VAL A 328 1.33 -18.03 5.86
N SER A 329 1.72 -16.95 6.55
CA SER A 329 0.82 -15.84 6.87
C SER A 329 0.79 -14.79 5.77
N PHE A 330 -0.37 -14.16 5.56
CA PHE A 330 -0.61 -13.10 4.59
C PHE A 330 -1.43 -11.95 5.15
N GLY A 331 -1.23 -10.76 4.57
CA GLY A 331 -1.96 -9.57 4.96
C GLY A 331 -1.85 -9.28 6.45
N LEU A 332 -2.96 -8.93 7.09
CA LEU A 332 -2.97 -8.55 8.51
C LEU A 332 -2.60 -9.70 9.47
N ALA A 333 -2.68 -10.95 9.06
CA ALA A 333 -2.19 -12.09 9.86
C ALA A 333 -0.66 -12.12 9.90
N GLN A 334 0.01 -11.64 8.85
CA GLN A 334 1.46 -11.52 8.77
C GLN A 334 1.98 -10.31 9.53
N GLY A 335 1.34 -9.15 9.37
CA GLY A 335 1.75 -7.92 10.01
C GLY A 335 0.95 -6.72 9.53
N PHE A 336 1.17 -5.59 10.18
CA PHE A 336 0.56 -4.33 9.84
C PHE A 336 1.48 -3.16 10.21
N VAL A 337 1.58 -2.21 9.31
CA VAL A 337 2.04 -0.83 9.54
C VAL A 337 1.01 0.10 8.91
N GLU A 338 0.92 1.31 9.44
CA GLU A 338 -0.04 2.30 8.94
C GLU A 338 0.04 2.48 7.40
N PRO A 339 -1.09 2.75 6.72
CA PRO A 339 -1.15 2.73 5.26
C PRO A 339 -0.66 4.02 4.60
N LEU A 340 0.30 4.73 5.20
CA LEU A 340 0.79 6.05 4.77
C LEU A 340 1.26 6.04 3.30
N GLU A 341 1.94 4.96 2.90
CA GLU A 341 2.45 4.75 1.54
C GLU A 341 1.75 3.59 0.81
N ALA A 342 0.51 3.30 1.18
CA ALA A 342 -0.31 2.22 0.59
C ALA A 342 0.37 0.83 0.68
N THR A 343 1.02 0.55 1.81
CA THR A 343 1.90 -0.60 2.03
C THR A 343 1.16 -1.92 2.16
N SER A 344 -0.07 -1.93 2.68
CA SER A 344 -0.80 -3.16 3.03
C SER A 344 -0.98 -4.10 1.83
N ILE A 345 -1.55 -3.59 0.73
CA ILE A 345 -1.74 -4.40 -0.49
C ILE A 345 -0.41 -4.67 -1.18
N LEU A 346 0.51 -3.70 -1.20
CA LEU A 346 1.84 -3.90 -1.78
C LEU A 346 2.58 -5.09 -1.15
N LEU A 347 2.63 -5.14 0.18
CA LEU A 347 3.28 -6.23 0.92
C LEU A 347 2.58 -7.58 0.70
N THR A 348 1.25 -7.58 0.67
CA THR A 348 0.46 -8.79 0.41
C THR A 348 0.68 -9.30 -1.02
N ASP A 349 0.67 -8.42 -2.01
CA ASP A 349 0.88 -8.74 -3.42
C ASP A 349 2.31 -9.26 -3.67
N PHE A 350 3.31 -8.56 -3.12
CA PHE A 350 4.70 -8.98 -3.15
C PHE A 350 4.91 -10.38 -2.50
N CYS A 351 4.34 -10.58 -1.32
CA CYS A 351 4.40 -11.85 -0.60
C CYS A 351 3.76 -12.99 -1.43
N GLY A 352 2.60 -12.73 -2.04
CA GLY A 352 1.90 -13.68 -2.92
C GLY A 352 2.74 -14.06 -4.15
N GLU A 353 3.37 -13.08 -4.79
CA GLU A 353 4.25 -13.31 -5.93
C GLU A 353 5.51 -14.08 -5.52
N LEU A 354 6.12 -13.73 -4.38
CA LEU A 354 7.30 -14.41 -3.85
C LEU A 354 7.00 -15.88 -3.55
N LEU A 355 5.87 -16.16 -2.87
CA LEU A 355 5.44 -17.53 -2.59
C LEU A 355 5.13 -18.30 -3.88
N ALA A 356 4.40 -17.71 -4.80
CA ALA A 356 4.02 -18.34 -6.07
C ALA A 356 5.23 -18.78 -6.90
N LYS A 357 6.29 -17.96 -6.90
CA LYS A 357 7.58 -18.28 -7.58
C LYS A 357 8.38 -19.37 -6.90
N ASN A 358 8.18 -19.58 -5.60
CA ASN A 358 8.94 -20.50 -4.77
C ASN A 358 8.03 -21.56 -4.11
N PHE A 359 6.86 -21.87 -4.71
CA PHE A 359 5.91 -22.78 -4.09
C PHE A 359 6.48 -24.21 -4.02
N PRO A 360 6.50 -24.87 -2.84
CA PRO A 360 7.10 -26.18 -2.64
C PRO A 360 6.20 -27.29 -3.21
N LYS A 361 6.81 -28.38 -3.66
CA LYS A 361 6.08 -29.59 -4.09
C LYS A 361 5.86 -30.57 -2.93
N THR A 362 6.71 -30.50 -1.92
CA THR A 362 6.67 -31.38 -0.75
C THR A 362 6.88 -30.58 0.54
N ILE A 363 6.51 -31.18 1.68
CA ILE A 363 6.75 -30.58 3.01
C ILE A 363 8.25 -30.47 3.32
N GLU A 364 9.07 -31.37 2.82
CA GLU A 364 10.53 -31.30 2.96
C GLU A 364 11.10 -30.07 2.21
N GLU A 365 10.63 -29.82 0.99
CA GLU A 365 10.99 -28.61 0.23
C GLU A 365 10.50 -27.34 0.93
N SER A 366 9.31 -27.37 1.54
CA SER A 366 8.75 -26.24 2.31
C SER A 366 9.75 -25.77 3.39
N ASN A 367 10.31 -26.69 4.16
CA ASN A 367 11.27 -26.35 5.21
C ASN A 367 12.57 -25.71 4.67
N ALA A 368 13.02 -26.15 3.49
CA ALA A 368 14.21 -25.57 2.85
C ALA A 368 13.96 -24.16 2.30
N MET A 369 12.76 -23.92 1.74
CA MET A 369 12.40 -22.64 1.12
C MET A 369 11.99 -21.58 2.14
N SER A 370 11.46 -21.97 3.29
CA SER A 370 10.97 -21.05 4.32
C SER A 370 12.04 -20.10 4.86
N THR A 371 13.28 -20.56 5.00
CA THR A 371 14.40 -19.72 5.49
C THR A 371 14.62 -18.52 4.58
N TYR A 372 14.82 -18.77 3.27
CA TYR A 372 14.99 -17.70 2.30
C TYR A 372 13.77 -16.76 2.24
N PHE A 373 12.58 -17.33 2.26
CA PHE A 373 11.34 -16.54 2.25
C PHE A 373 11.23 -15.63 3.47
N ASN A 374 11.52 -16.16 4.65
CA ASN A 374 11.49 -15.39 5.90
C ASN A 374 12.54 -14.28 5.93
N ASP A 375 13.75 -14.54 5.43
CA ASP A 375 14.80 -13.51 5.35
C ASP A 375 14.39 -12.36 4.42
N VAL A 376 13.81 -12.68 3.25
CA VAL A 376 13.31 -11.67 2.32
C VAL A 376 12.16 -10.89 2.95
N MET A 377 11.16 -11.56 3.54
CA MET A 377 10.00 -10.88 4.12
C MET A 377 10.37 -10.02 5.33
N ARG A 378 11.30 -10.48 6.17
CA ARG A 378 11.82 -9.68 7.29
C ARG A 378 12.49 -8.41 6.78
N TYR A 379 13.37 -8.53 5.79
CA TYR A 379 14.01 -7.37 5.16
C TYR A 379 12.98 -6.37 4.63
N VAL A 380 11.99 -6.86 3.89
CA VAL A 380 10.93 -6.04 3.31
C VAL A 380 10.12 -5.31 4.39
N TRP A 381 9.72 -6.00 5.47
CA TRP A 381 9.00 -5.38 6.58
C TRP A 381 9.83 -4.32 7.30
N GLU A 382 11.10 -4.60 7.59
CA GLU A 382 12.01 -3.63 8.23
C GLU A 382 12.21 -2.40 7.37
N ARG A 383 12.49 -2.55 6.06
CA ARG A 383 12.69 -1.41 5.14
C ARG A 383 11.41 -0.60 4.92
N THR A 384 10.26 -1.26 4.92
CA THR A 384 8.95 -0.57 4.88
C THR A 384 8.71 0.24 6.15
N THR A 385 8.98 -0.32 7.32
CA THR A 385 8.90 0.38 8.61
C THR A 385 9.80 1.61 8.62
N ASP A 386 11.04 1.49 8.15
CA ASP A 386 11.99 2.60 8.03
C ASP A 386 11.46 3.71 7.11
N PHE A 387 10.87 3.34 5.97
CA PHE A 387 10.35 4.32 5.03
C PHE A 387 9.17 5.10 5.60
N ILE A 388 8.27 4.45 6.35
CA ILE A 388 7.20 5.14 7.05
C ILE A 388 7.77 6.03 8.16
N LYS A 389 8.70 5.51 8.98
CA LYS A 389 9.37 6.29 10.04
C LYS A 389 10.09 7.52 9.49
N LEU A 390 10.64 7.44 8.28
CA LEU A 390 11.28 8.57 7.60
C LEU A 390 10.41 9.82 7.60
N HIS A 391 9.12 9.69 7.24
CA HIS A 391 8.18 10.83 7.18
C HIS A 391 8.05 11.54 8.52
N TYR A 392 8.07 10.79 9.60
CA TYR A 392 7.92 11.35 10.95
C TYR A 392 9.22 11.95 11.48
N CYS A 393 10.35 11.23 11.36
CA CYS A 393 11.59 11.64 12.01
C CYS A 393 12.28 12.83 11.35
N ILE A 394 11.99 13.13 10.08
CA ILE A 394 12.51 14.32 9.39
C ILE A 394 11.56 15.52 9.43
N SER A 395 10.32 15.34 9.94
CA SER A 395 9.40 16.46 10.16
C SER A 395 9.98 17.43 11.19
N ASP A 396 9.83 18.73 10.95
CA ASP A 396 10.22 19.78 11.89
C ASP A 396 9.07 20.22 12.82
N ARG A 397 7.94 19.52 12.79
CA ARG A 397 6.80 19.79 13.69
C ARG A 397 7.18 19.58 15.15
N ILE A 398 6.76 20.53 15.99
CA ILE A 398 6.98 20.54 17.44
C ILE A 398 5.71 20.87 18.23
N ASP A 399 4.58 20.95 17.54
CA ASP A 399 3.29 21.40 18.05
C ASP A 399 2.59 20.39 18.97
N SER A 400 3.18 19.21 19.18
CA SER A 400 2.71 18.21 20.16
C SER A 400 3.81 17.26 20.59
N ASP A 401 3.60 16.60 21.74
CA ASP A 401 4.51 15.55 22.24
C ASP A 401 4.62 14.37 21.26
N PHE A 402 3.57 14.07 20.51
CA PHE A 402 3.57 13.06 19.45
C PHE A 402 4.64 13.37 18.39
N TRP A 403 4.67 14.58 17.87
CA TRP A 403 5.66 14.97 16.85
C TRP A 403 7.07 15.04 17.43
N GLN A 404 7.22 15.50 18.68
CA GLN A 404 8.51 15.55 19.36
C GLN A 404 9.09 14.15 19.59
N GLU A 405 8.28 13.17 20.06
CA GLU A 405 8.72 11.79 20.23
C GLU A 405 9.04 11.11 18.89
N ASN A 406 8.26 11.40 17.83
CA ASN A 406 8.55 10.86 16.50
C ASN A 406 9.89 11.34 15.90
N ARG A 407 10.35 12.51 16.28
CA ARG A 407 11.66 13.05 15.87
C ARG A 407 12.82 12.43 16.64
N ASP A 408 12.55 11.82 17.78
CA ASP A 408 13.57 11.08 18.51
C ASP A 408 13.96 9.83 17.73
N MET A 409 15.21 9.81 17.28
CA MET A 409 15.77 8.73 16.48
C MET A 409 16.12 7.49 17.32
N LEU A 410 15.97 7.51 18.67
CA LEU A 410 16.38 6.38 19.52
C LEU A 410 15.66 5.08 19.11
N ALA A 411 14.37 5.15 18.84
CA ALA A 411 13.58 4.01 18.42
C ALA A 411 13.79 3.59 16.95
N SER A 412 14.41 4.45 16.11
CA SER A 412 14.61 4.15 14.70
C SER A 412 15.71 3.10 14.48
N SER A 413 15.59 2.34 13.39
CA SER A 413 16.59 1.34 13.00
C SER A 413 17.98 1.93 12.79
N ALA A 414 19.02 1.11 12.97
CA ALA A 414 20.40 1.52 12.68
C ALA A 414 20.59 1.88 11.19
N GLU A 415 19.89 1.18 10.29
CA GLU A 415 19.93 1.40 8.85
C GLU A 415 19.36 2.78 8.48
N LEU A 416 18.19 3.16 9.00
CA LEU A 416 17.60 4.47 8.75
C LEU A 416 18.50 5.60 9.28
N LYS A 417 19.03 5.45 10.49
CA LYS A 417 19.98 6.41 11.07
C LYS A 417 21.19 6.61 10.17
N GLN A 418 21.82 5.52 9.75
CA GLN A 418 22.99 5.55 8.88
C GLN A 418 22.70 6.20 7.52
N ARG A 419 21.53 5.91 6.92
CA ARG A 419 21.08 6.53 5.68
C ARG A 419 20.93 8.04 5.85
N LEU A 420 20.21 8.49 6.88
CA LEU A 420 19.98 9.91 7.13
C LEU A 420 21.29 10.65 7.45
N ASP A 421 22.19 10.09 8.24
CA ASP A 421 23.49 10.70 8.51
C ASP A 421 24.32 10.89 7.23
N LYS A 422 24.33 9.89 6.35
CA LYS A 422 24.97 9.99 5.04
C LYS A 422 24.34 11.05 4.14
N PHE A 423 22.99 11.13 4.13
CA PHE A 423 22.25 12.04 3.26
C PHE A 423 22.33 13.51 3.70
N LYS A 424 22.83 13.81 4.91
CA LYS A 424 23.23 15.18 5.29
C LYS A 424 24.40 15.70 4.44
N PHE A 425 25.29 14.81 3.99
CA PHE A 425 26.52 15.17 3.27
C PHE A 425 26.41 15.04 1.73
N ARG A 426 25.41 14.32 1.23
CA ARG A 426 25.17 14.19 -0.21
C ARG A 426 23.78 13.70 -0.52
N VAL A 427 23.31 14.01 -1.72
CA VAL A 427 22.05 13.51 -2.27
C VAL A 427 22.08 11.99 -2.36
N PRO A 428 20.97 11.29 -1.99
CA PRO A 428 20.82 9.84 -2.22
C PRO A 428 21.01 9.45 -3.67
N THR A 429 21.62 8.30 -3.90
CA THR A 429 21.82 7.71 -5.23
C THR A 429 21.37 6.26 -5.26
N GLN A 430 21.19 5.67 -6.44
CA GLN A 430 20.84 4.26 -6.61
C GLN A 430 21.77 3.31 -5.83
N SER A 431 23.06 3.63 -5.71
CA SER A 431 24.04 2.80 -5.00
C SER A 431 23.84 2.73 -3.48
N ASP A 432 22.97 3.58 -2.91
CA ASP A 432 22.60 3.52 -1.50
C ASP A 432 21.53 2.46 -1.20
N PHE A 433 20.94 1.89 -2.25
CA PHE A 433 19.86 0.92 -2.21
C PHE A 433 20.27 -0.33 -3.01
N PHE A 434 21.01 -1.20 -2.37
CA PHE A 434 21.68 -2.34 -3.02
C PHE A 434 20.81 -3.59 -3.16
N SER A 435 19.67 -3.63 -2.47
CA SER A 435 18.79 -4.80 -2.52
C SER A 435 17.70 -4.63 -3.58
N ARG A 436 17.47 -5.67 -4.38
CA ARG A 436 16.31 -5.75 -5.27
C ARG A 436 14.96 -5.86 -4.53
N PHE A 437 15.02 -6.01 -3.22
CA PHE A 437 13.86 -6.09 -2.32
C PHE A 437 13.59 -4.78 -1.58
N ASP A 438 14.30 -3.69 -1.92
CA ASP A 438 13.94 -2.34 -1.51
C ASP A 438 12.65 -1.95 -2.28
N LEU A 439 11.49 -2.08 -1.63
CA LEU A 439 10.20 -1.68 -2.22
C LEU A 439 10.10 -0.16 -2.36
N PHE A 440 10.84 0.56 -1.52
CA PHE A 440 11.04 2.00 -1.57
C PHE A 440 12.53 2.27 -1.78
N ASP A 441 12.88 2.69 -2.98
CA ASP A 441 14.27 2.93 -3.40
C ASP A 441 14.69 4.41 -3.23
N HIS A 442 15.84 4.77 -3.78
CA HIS A 442 16.38 6.13 -3.70
C HIS A 442 15.41 7.19 -4.25
N LYS A 443 14.57 6.87 -5.23
CA LYS A 443 13.64 7.82 -5.85
C LYS A 443 12.53 8.19 -4.88
N ASN A 444 12.00 7.20 -4.17
CA ASN A 444 11.01 7.41 -3.12
C ASN A 444 11.61 8.28 -1.99
N PHE A 445 12.85 7.97 -1.58
CA PHE A 445 13.55 8.79 -0.57
C PHE A 445 13.77 10.22 -1.03
N LEU A 446 14.11 10.48 -2.30
CA LEU A 446 14.29 11.83 -2.83
C LEU A 446 13.01 12.67 -2.71
N TYR A 447 11.85 12.11 -3.09
CA TYR A 447 10.57 12.80 -2.99
C TYR A 447 10.21 13.15 -1.54
N VAL A 448 10.42 12.22 -0.60
CA VAL A 448 10.10 12.44 0.81
C VAL A 448 11.10 13.39 1.46
N LEU A 449 12.40 13.15 1.33
CA LEU A 449 13.44 14.00 1.92
C LEU A 449 13.29 15.46 1.48
N TYR A 450 13.19 15.69 0.18
CA TYR A 450 13.20 17.06 -0.35
C TYR A 450 11.80 17.67 -0.45
N GLY A 451 10.76 16.86 -0.42
CA GLY A 451 9.41 17.32 -0.16
C GLY A 451 9.24 17.89 1.24
N MET A 452 9.97 17.31 2.22
CA MET A 452 10.01 17.76 3.60
C MET A 452 11.24 18.64 3.94
N GLU A 453 11.86 19.22 2.94
CA GLU A 453 12.96 20.20 3.06
C GLU A 453 14.19 19.71 3.86
N PHE A 454 14.45 18.39 3.84
CA PHE A 454 15.63 17.81 4.49
C PHE A 454 16.92 18.49 3.98
N LYS A 455 17.80 18.86 4.90
CA LYS A 455 19.01 19.60 4.56
C LYS A 455 20.14 18.64 4.18
N THR A 456 20.66 18.81 2.97
CA THR A 456 21.79 18.07 2.39
C THR A 456 22.86 19.05 1.95
N GLU A 457 24.13 18.74 2.18
CA GLU A 457 25.23 19.49 1.58
C GLU A 457 25.21 19.31 0.07
N LEU A 458 25.22 20.42 -0.66
CA LEU A 458 25.11 20.41 -2.10
C LEU A 458 26.50 20.48 -2.74
N LYS A 459 26.71 19.72 -3.81
CA LYS A 459 27.91 19.87 -4.63
C LYS A 459 27.83 21.17 -5.44
N GLU A 460 28.97 21.77 -5.68
CA GLU A 460 29.11 22.89 -6.64
C GLU A 460 28.79 22.38 -8.05
N LEU A 461 27.97 23.13 -8.78
CA LEU A 461 27.54 22.77 -10.13
C LEU A 461 28.36 23.55 -11.17
N SER A 462 28.85 22.85 -12.16
CA SER A 462 29.42 23.43 -13.36
C SER A 462 28.35 24.20 -14.18
N ASP A 463 28.77 25.11 -15.03
CA ASP A 463 27.87 25.87 -15.89
C ASP A 463 27.11 24.97 -16.86
N THR A 464 27.75 23.87 -17.32
CA THR A 464 27.07 22.85 -18.15
C THR A 464 25.95 22.15 -17.39
N GLU A 465 26.17 21.77 -16.13
CA GLU A 465 25.12 21.15 -15.29
C GLU A 465 23.97 22.11 -15.02
N LYS A 466 24.24 23.38 -14.77
CA LYS A 466 23.21 24.42 -14.62
C LYS A 466 22.38 24.57 -15.89
N GLN A 467 23.03 24.72 -17.04
CA GLN A 467 22.36 24.87 -18.33
C GLN A 467 21.50 23.66 -18.68
N MET A 468 22.00 22.44 -18.45
CA MET A 468 21.22 21.21 -18.67
C MET A 468 19.99 21.16 -17.76
N SER A 469 20.13 21.52 -16.51
CA SER A 469 19.03 21.54 -15.54
C SER A 469 17.94 22.54 -15.96
N GLU A 470 18.32 23.73 -16.43
CA GLU A 470 17.39 24.76 -16.95
C GLU A 470 16.64 24.26 -18.19
N GLN A 471 17.35 23.56 -19.11
CA GLN A 471 16.72 22.98 -20.29
C GLN A 471 15.69 21.91 -19.92
N LEU A 472 15.98 21.02 -18.95
CA LEU A 472 15.06 20.00 -18.46
C LEU A 472 13.81 20.61 -17.82
N LEU A 473 13.94 21.66 -17.01
CA LEU A 473 12.80 22.37 -16.43
C LEU A 473 11.94 23.06 -17.50
N ALA A 474 12.57 23.62 -18.52
CA ALA A 474 11.84 24.21 -19.66
C ALA A 474 11.10 23.12 -20.45
N GLN A 475 11.68 21.95 -20.66
CA GLN A 475 11.02 20.81 -21.29
C GLN A 475 9.84 20.31 -20.45
N ASN A 476 9.99 20.19 -19.12
CA ASN A 476 8.88 19.83 -18.22
C ASN A 476 7.71 20.79 -18.39
N THR A 477 7.98 22.10 -18.49
CA THR A 477 6.95 23.12 -18.73
C THR A 477 6.21 22.89 -20.07
N GLN A 478 6.93 22.55 -21.12
CA GLN A 478 6.33 22.23 -22.43
C GLN A 478 5.52 20.93 -22.37
N MET A 479 6.01 19.91 -21.66
CA MET A 479 5.29 18.65 -21.47
C MET A 479 3.98 18.86 -20.69
N ILE A 480 3.97 19.70 -19.63
CA ILE A 480 2.76 20.05 -18.88
C ILE A 480 1.74 20.73 -19.80
N ASN A 481 2.18 21.68 -20.64
CA ASN A 481 1.29 22.35 -21.59
C ASN A 481 0.73 21.40 -22.65
N SER A 482 1.52 20.47 -23.12
CA SER A 482 1.05 19.40 -24.03
C SER A 482 0.04 18.48 -23.34
N ALA A 483 0.32 18.06 -22.09
CA ALA A 483 -0.58 17.23 -21.31
C ALA A 483 -1.95 17.87 -21.08
N LYS A 484 -2.00 19.16 -20.79
CA LYS A 484 -3.27 19.93 -20.67
C LYS A 484 -4.15 19.82 -21.92
N MET A 485 -3.56 19.68 -23.09
CA MET A 485 -4.31 19.59 -24.35
C MET A 485 -4.72 18.14 -24.69
N GLN A 486 -4.01 17.14 -24.17
CA GLN A 486 -4.17 15.74 -24.57
C GLN A 486 -4.88 14.89 -23.51
N LEU A 487 -4.71 15.20 -22.24
CA LEU A 487 -5.30 14.45 -21.14
C LEU A 487 -6.66 15.04 -20.73
N LEU A 488 -7.59 14.16 -20.42
CA LEU A 488 -8.90 14.56 -19.91
C LEU A 488 -8.84 14.80 -18.40
N ASN A 489 -9.81 15.55 -17.90
CA ASN A 489 -10.12 15.56 -16.48
C ASN A 489 -10.37 14.13 -15.99
N HIS A 490 -9.89 13.81 -14.79
CA HIS A 490 -9.90 12.47 -14.23
C HIS A 490 -11.32 11.88 -14.15
N ARG A 491 -12.31 12.63 -13.63
CA ARG A 491 -13.72 12.21 -13.59
C ARG A 491 -14.27 11.94 -14.98
N GLN A 492 -14.08 12.86 -15.90
CA GLN A 492 -14.57 12.72 -17.28
C GLN A 492 -14.01 11.51 -17.99
N TRP A 493 -12.74 11.18 -17.72
CA TRP A 493 -12.10 9.98 -18.27
C TRP A 493 -12.82 8.72 -17.75
N LEU A 494 -13.00 8.60 -16.43
CA LEU A 494 -13.64 7.45 -15.78
C LEU A 494 -15.11 7.28 -16.21
N GLU A 495 -15.87 8.36 -16.26
CA GLU A 495 -17.27 8.35 -16.73
C GLU A 495 -17.39 7.90 -18.19
N SER A 496 -16.45 8.32 -19.03
CA SER A 496 -16.43 7.89 -20.43
C SER A 496 -16.11 6.40 -20.57
N LEU A 497 -15.20 5.86 -19.74
CA LEU A 497 -14.93 4.44 -19.70
C LEU A 497 -16.16 3.65 -19.24
N LYS A 498 -16.77 4.05 -18.13
CA LYS A 498 -17.97 3.41 -17.58
C LYS A 498 -19.08 3.33 -18.61
N THR A 499 -19.35 4.44 -19.30
CA THR A 499 -20.36 4.50 -20.37
C THR A 499 -20.03 3.54 -21.53
N ALA A 500 -18.78 3.46 -21.93
CA ALA A 500 -18.34 2.56 -23.00
C ALA A 500 -18.45 1.09 -22.57
N TYR A 501 -18.02 0.78 -21.35
CA TYR A 501 -18.11 -0.58 -20.77
C TYR A 501 -19.55 -1.08 -20.68
N GLN A 502 -20.47 -0.26 -20.16
CA GLN A 502 -21.89 -0.59 -20.04
C GLN A 502 -22.53 -0.87 -21.40
N LYS A 503 -22.21 -0.09 -22.43
CA LYS A 503 -22.71 -0.33 -23.81
C LYS A 503 -22.24 -1.67 -24.38
N ILE A 504 -21.04 -2.11 -24.04
CA ILE A 504 -20.48 -3.39 -24.55
C ILE A 504 -21.08 -4.58 -23.82
N HIS A 505 -21.32 -4.46 -22.51
CA HIS A 505 -21.76 -5.58 -21.66
C HIS A 505 -23.26 -5.60 -21.38
N GLY A 506 -24.02 -4.61 -21.87
CA GLY A 506 -25.48 -4.56 -21.75
C GLY A 506 -25.97 -4.24 -20.32
N GLU A 507 -25.16 -3.56 -19.52
CA GLU A 507 -25.45 -3.16 -18.14
C GLU A 507 -26.00 -1.72 -18.05
#